data_34149a69a44e2911fab78667f6a80baa
#
_entry.id   34149a69a44e2911fab78667f6a80baa
#
_cell.length_a   1.000
_cell.length_b   1.000
_cell.length_c   1.000
_cell.angle_alpha   90.00
_cell.angle_beta   90.00
_cell.angle_gamma   90.00
#
_symmetry.space_group_name_H-M   'P 1'
#
loop_
_entity.id
_entity.type
_entity.pdbx_description
1 polymer ?
#
loop_
_entity_poly.entity_id
_entity_poly.type
_entity_poly.pdbx_seq_one_letter_code
_entity_poly.pdbx_strand_id
1 'polypeptide(L)'
;MSSRSSATAFERLAPDQRAALELVLRQGRSYGELADLLGMPEETIRARARNGVSGLAPDLLTPTRAGEIADWLLGQQSEAHAARTRALLLSDPAAQTWAATVAEPLRAAPGGESVPALPTAPDDPAPRMNGTRRAAPSDGASASGLADPEPAVSGGSSRLGGAIIIGSAIVLV
;
A
#
# COMPACT_ATOMS: atom_id res chain seq x y z
N MET A 1 5.32 27.09 6.04
CA MET A 1 5.68 27.12 7.48
C MET A 1 5.67 25.73 8.14
N SER A 2 5.30 24.66 7.44
CA SER A 2 5.21 23.27 7.96
C SER A 2 6.57 22.60 8.28
N SER A 3 7.62 22.89 7.53
CA SER A 3 8.91 22.19 7.65
C SER A 3 9.60 22.26 9.03
N ARG A 4 9.42 23.36 9.79
CA ARG A 4 9.99 23.45 11.15
C ARG A 4 9.25 22.56 12.15
N SER A 5 7.95 22.40 12.00
CA SER A 5 7.13 21.56 12.89
C SER A 5 7.43 20.08 12.71
N SER A 6 7.70 19.68 11.48
CA SER A 6 8.02 18.28 11.10
C SER A 6 9.40 17.85 11.60
N ALA A 7 10.42 18.70 11.47
CA ALA A 7 11.76 18.47 12.03
C ALA A 7 11.71 18.30 13.56
N THR A 8 10.90 19.12 14.24
CA THR A 8 10.75 19.05 15.70
C THR A 8 10.04 17.77 16.16
N ALA A 9 9.16 17.18 15.36
CA ALA A 9 8.51 15.92 15.69
C ALA A 9 9.50 14.76 15.66
N PHE A 10 10.36 14.70 14.63
CA PHE A 10 11.39 13.68 14.50
C PHE A 10 12.46 13.79 15.61
N GLU A 11 12.84 15.00 15.99
CA GLU A 11 13.80 15.25 17.08
C GLU A 11 13.29 14.82 18.47
N ARG A 12 11.98 14.74 18.67
CA ARG A 12 11.35 14.31 19.93
C ARG A 12 11.30 12.79 20.12
N LEU A 13 11.60 12.02 19.09
CA LEU A 13 11.67 10.57 19.19
C LEU A 13 12.78 10.13 20.16
N ALA A 14 12.59 8.97 20.79
CA ALA A 14 13.66 8.34 21.57
C ALA A 14 14.92 8.16 20.70
N PRO A 15 16.13 8.33 21.26
CA PRO A 15 17.36 8.30 20.47
C PRO A 15 17.55 7.01 19.64
N ASP A 16 17.16 5.87 20.17
CA ASP A 16 17.25 4.57 19.50
C ASP A 16 16.24 4.42 18.37
N GLN A 17 15.02 4.98 18.52
CA GLN A 17 14.00 5.01 17.49
C GLN A 17 14.42 5.93 16.34
N ARG A 18 14.90 7.12 16.67
CA ARG A 18 15.41 8.07 15.68
C ARG A 18 16.60 7.48 14.91
N ALA A 19 17.57 6.89 15.60
CA ALA A 19 18.73 6.25 14.96
C ALA A 19 18.30 5.10 14.03
N ALA A 20 17.33 4.28 14.44
CA ALA A 20 16.80 3.21 13.60
C ALA A 20 16.13 3.76 12.33
N LEU A 21 15.30 4.80 12.44
CA LEU A 21 14.65 5.44 11.28
C LEU A 21 15.66 6.09 10.34
N GLU A 22 16.62 6.86 10.87
CA GLU A 22 17.67 7.46 10.05
C GLU A 22 18.49 6.42 9.30
N LEU A 23 18.79 5.30 9.95
CA LEU A 23 19.54 4.22 9.34
C LEU A 23 18.77 3.58 8.19
N VAL A 24 17.48 3.25 8.41
CA VAL A 24 16.60 2.67 7.38
C VAL A 24 16.46 3.64 6.20
N LEU A 25 16.15 4.91 6.47
CA LEU A 25 15.90 5.90 5.42
C LEU A 25 17.16 6.21 4.60
N ARG A 26 18.32 6.40 5.26
CA ARG A 26 19.56 6.76 4.58
C ARG A 26 20.17 5.63 3.77
N GLN A 27 20.08 4.40 4.29
CA GLN A 27 20.73 3.27 3.64
C GLN A 27 19.82 2.56 2.63
N GLY A 28 18.50 2.73 2.75
CA GLY A 28 17.52 2.05 1.90
C GLY A 28 17.60 0.52 1.99
N ARG A 29 18.16 -0.01 3.10
CA ARG A 29 18.35 -1.44 3.33
C ARG A 29 17.13 -2.04 4.01
N SER A 30 16.94 -3.34 3.81
CA SER A 30 15.96 -4.11 4.55
C SER A 30 16.33 -4.23 6.04
N TYR A 31 15.33 -4.52 6.88
CA TYR A 31 15.58 -4.79 8.31
C TYR A 31 16.56 -5.94 8.52
N GLY A 32 16.48 -6.99 7.69
CA GLY A 32 17.41 -8.12 7.74
C GLY A 32 18.85 -7.72 7.46
N GLU A 33 19.10 -6.96 6.39
CA GLU A 33 20.45 -6.47 6.06
C GLU A 33 21.03 -5.55 7.15
N LEU A 34 20.15 -4.75 7.81
CA LEU A 34 20.56 -3.92 8.95
C LEU A 34 20.82 -4.76 10.20
N ALA A 35 20.06 -5.81 10.40
CA ALA A 35 20.27 -6.77 11.49
C ALA A 35 21.62 -7.44 11.38
N ASP A 36 21.98 -7.92 10.19
CA ASP A 36 23.29 -8.53 9.90
C ASP A 36 24.44 -7.54 10.11
N LEU A 37 24.26 -6.30 9.64
CA LEU A 37 25.28 -5.25 9.77
C LEU A 37 25.55 -4.85 11.22
N LEU A 38 24.49 -4.80 12.03
CA LEU A 38 24.55 -4.34 13.43
C LEU A 38 24.74 -5.48 14.45
N GLY A 39 24.68 -6.73 14.00
CA GLY A 39 24.71 -7.89 14.90
C GLY A 39 23.51 -7.94 15.87
N MET A 40 22.34 -7.47 15.43
CA MET A 40 21.12 -7.38 16.23
C MET A 40 20.00 -8.22 15.62
N PRO A 41 19.04 -8.74 16.42
CA PRO A 41 17.87 -9.40 15.86
C PRO A 41 17.06 -8.45 14.95
N GLU A 42 16.64 -8.93 13.78
CA GLU A 42 15.83 -8.17 12.82
C GLU A 42 14.57 -7.58 13.48
N GLU A 43 13.91 -8.37 14.33
CA GLU A 43 12.71 -7.94 15.04
C GLU A 43 12.95 -6.73 15.96
N THR A 44 14.15 -6.61 16.53
CA THR A 44 14.53 -5.44 17.35
C THR A 44 14.60 -4.18 16.50
N ILE A 45 15.18 -4.26 15.29
CA ILE A 45 15.27 -3.11 14.37
C ILE A 45 13.89 -2.73 13.87
N ARG A 46 13.10 -3.73 13.46
CA ARG A 46 11.70 -3.56 13.03
C ARG A 46 10.86 -2.88 14.10
N ALA A 47 10.93 -3.37 15.34
CA ALA A 47 10.18 -2.81 16.45
C ALA A 47 10.56 -1.35 16.74
N ARG A 48 11.86 -1.03 16.74
CA ARG A 48 12.34 0.36 16.94
C ARG A 48 11.88 1.28 15.82
N ALA A 49 11.99 0.86 14.58
CA ALA A 49 11.56 1.64 13.43
C ALA A 49 10.04 1.88 13.44
N ARG A 50 9.22 0.83 13.65
CA ARG A 50 7.75 0.94 13.74
C ARG A 50 7.32 1.83 14.92
N ASN A 51 7.93 1.67 16.10
CA ASN A 51 7.65 2.52 17.27
C ASN A 51 8.05 3.97 17.01
N GLY A 52 9.16 4.20 16.29
CA GLY A 52 9.56 5.52 15.87
C GLY A 52 8.54 6.18 14.96
N VAL A 53 8.05 5.47 13.93
CA VAL A 53 6.99 5.98 13.04
C VAL A 53 5.71 6.25 13.83
N SER A 54 5.29 5.34 14.70
CA SER A 54 4.09 5.53 15.52
C SER A 54 4.21 6.72 16.48
N GLY A 55 5.41 7.01 16.96
CA GLY A 55 5.67 8.18 17.80
C GLY A 55 5.54 9.53 17.08
N LEU A 56 5.46 9.54 15.75
CA LEU A 56 5.26 10.76 14.95
C LEU A 56 3.80 11.19 14.80
N ALA A 57 2.85 10.32 15.12
CA ALA A 57 1.42 10.57 14.98
C ALA A 57 0.65 10.08 16.22
N PRO A 58 -0.58 10.60 16.46
CA PRO A 58 -1.44 10.10 17.51
C PRO A 58 -1.90 8.66 17.24
N ASP A 59 -2.27 7.94 18.30
CA ASP A 59 -2.79 6.56 18.28
C ASP A 59 -4.21 6.50 17.70
N LEU A 60 -4.33 6.67 16.40
CA LEU A 60 -5.59 6.60 15.64
C LEU A 60 -5.86 5.21 15.04
N LEU A 61 -4.85 4.36 15.00
CA LEU A 61 -4.90 3.03 14.37
C LEU A 61 -4.51 1.94 15.38
N THR A 62 -4.95 0.71 15.09
CA THR A 62 -4.42 -0.44 15.83
C THR A 62 -2.92 -0.59 15.57
N PRO A 63 -2.13 -1.10 16.53
CA PRO A 63 -0.68 -1.27 16.37
C PRO A 63 -0.28 -2.09 15.14
N THR A 64 -1.07 -3.12 14.82
CA THR A 64 -0.84 -3.94 13.61
C THR A 64 -0.97 -3.11 12.33
N ARG A 65 -2.04 -2.34 12.21
CA ARG A 65 -2.31 -1.53 11.02
C ARG A 65 -1.29 -0.39 10.87
N ALA A 66 -0.97 0.28 11.98
CA ALA A 66 0.09 1.29 12.00
C ALA A 66 1.44 0.71 11.59
N GLY A 67 1.79 -0.51 12.07
CA GLY A 67 3.01 -1.21 11.69
C GLY A 67 3.08 -1.60 10.22
N GLU A 68 1.96 -2.04 9.61
CA GLU A 68 1.89 -2.32 8.18
C GLU A 68 2.14 -1.07 7.33
N ILE A 69 1.51 0.05 7.70
CA ILE A 69 1.70 1.32 6.98
C ILE A 69 3.13 1.86 7.20
N ALA A 70 3.68 1.73 8.41
CA ALA A 70 5.06 2.10 8.71
C ALA A 70 6.05 1.33 7.83
N ASP A 71 5.92 0.01 7.71
CA ASP A 71 6.78 -0.81 6.84
C ASP A 71 6.66 -0.42 5.37
N TRP A 72 5.46 -0.05 4.92
CA TRP A 72 5.27 0.44 3.57
C TRP A 72 5.99 1.78 3.34
N LEU A 73 5.84 2.74 4.26
CA LEU A 73 6.50 4.04 4.18
C LEU A 73 8.03 3.93 4.21
N LEU A 74 8.54 2.94 4.92
CA LEU A 74 9.98 2.67 5.04
C LEU A 74 10.52 1.74 3.94
N GLY A 75 9.70 1.35 2.95
CA GLY A 75 10.12 0.50 1.83
C GLY A 75 10.42 -0.95 2.23
N GLN A 76 9.87 -1.43 3.35
CA GLN A 76 10.18 -2.75 3.92
C GLN A 76 9.19 -3.85 3.50
N GLN A 77 8.29 -3.55 2.58
CA GLN A 77 7.29 -4.51 2.12
C GLN A 77 7.64 -5.09 0.75
N SER A 78 7.26 -6.36 0.54
CA SER A 78 7.23 -6.93 -0.81
C SER A 78 6.17 -6.20 -1.65
N GLU A 79 6.29 -6.25 -2.99
CA GLU A 79 5.35 -5.58 -3.89
C GLU A 79 3.89 -6.01 -3.64
N ALA A 80 3.66 -7.30 -3.38
CA ALA A 80 2.32 -7.80 -3.08
C ALA A 80 1.73 -7.22 -1.78
N HIS A 81 2.54 -7.02 -0.75
CA HIS A 81 2.11 -6.36 0.49
C HIS A 81 1.92 -4.86 0.28
N ALA A 82 2.84 -4.21 -0.42
CA ALA A 82 2.74 -2.80 -0.76
C ALA A 82 1.46 -2.48 -1.55
N ALA A 83 1.06 -3.35 -2.48
CA ALA A 83 -0.19 -3.21 -3.21
C ALA A 83 -1.42 -3.26 -2.28
N ARG A 84 -1.42 -4.17 -1.29
CA ARG A 84 -2.50 -4.25 -0.28
C ARG A 84 -2.54 -3.01 0.61
N THR A 85 -1.38 -2.54 1.05
CA THR A 85 -1.29 -1.33 1.87
C THR A 85 -1.77 -0.10 1.09
N ARG A 86 -1.42 0.03 -0.19
CA ARG A 86 -1.95 1.09 -1.07
C ARG A 86 -3.48 1.02 -1.19
N ALA A 87 -4.04 -0.17 -1.39
CA ALA A 87 -5.49 -0.36 -1.44
C ALA A 87 -6.18 0.00 -0.11
N LEU A 88 -5.58 -0.37 1.04
CA LEU A 88 -6.05 0.03 2.36
C LEU A 88 -6.08 1.55 2.50
N LEU A 89 -5.00 2.24 2.12
CA LEU A 89 -4.91 3.70 2.20
C LEU A 89 -5.96 4.41 1.32
N LEU A 90 -6.35 3.82 0.19
CA LEU A 90 -7.41 4.36 -0.67
C LEU A 90 -8.81 4.12 -0.11
N SER A 91 -9.02 3.06 0.69
CA SER A 91 -10.33 2.67 1.19
C SER A 91 -10.63 3.12 2.62
N ASP A 92 -9.59 3.47 3.40
CA ASP A 92 -9.71 3.84 4.82
C ASP A 92 -9.19 5.27 5.06
N PRO A 93 -10.09 6.25 5.23
CA PRO A 93 -9.72 7.65 5.47
C PRO A 93 -8.90 7.85 6.75
N ALA A 94 -9.09 7.03 7.80
CA ALA A 94 -8.31 7.12 9.03
C ALA A 94 -6.87 6.67 8.79
N ALA A 95 -6.68 5.57 8.05
CA ALA A 95 -5.37 5.09 7.63
C ALA A 95 -4.65 6.12 6.74
N GLN A 96 -5.37 6.73 5.80
CA GLN A 96 -4.82 7.77 4.93
C GLN A 96 -4.38 9.01 5.72
N THR A 97 -5.21 9.49 6.64
CA THR A 97 -4.90 10.65 7.49
C THR A 97 -3.68 10.37 8.37
N TRP A 98 -3.63 9.18 8.98
CA TRP A 98 -2.48 8.77 9.79
C TRP A 98 -1.20 8.71 8.95
N ALA A 99 -1.25 8.06 7.79
CA ALA A 99 -0.11 7.95 6.88
C ALA A 99 0.38 9.33 6.41
N ALA A 100 -0.52 10.27 6.12
CA ALA A 100 -0.16 11.64 5.76
C ALA A 100 0.57 12.36 6.90
N THR A 101 0.09 12.19 8.14
CA THR A 101 0.69 12.79 9.33
C THR A 101 2.12 12.31 9.56
N VAL A 102 2.39 11.00 9.39
CA VAL A 102 3.74 10.44 9.60
C VAL A 102 4.66 10.61 8.41
N ALA A 103 4.13 10.63 7.18
CA ALA A 103 4.93 10.75 5.98
C ALA A 103 5.65 12.10 5.87
N GLU A 104 5.05 13.18 6.35
CA GLU A 104 5.66 14.51 6.27
C GLU A 104 6.95 14.61 7.10
N PRO A 105 6.98 14.27 8.41
CA PRO A 105 8.21 14.29 9.18
C PRO A 105 9.24 13.25 8.69
N LEU A 106 8.82 12.10 8.16
CA LEU A 106 9.75 11.13 7.58
C LEU A 106 10.43 11.67 6.33
N ARG A 107 9.71 12.36 5.44
CA ARG A 107 10.31 12.99 4.24
C ARG A 107 11.24 14.16 4.60
N ALA A 108 10.96 14.86 5.70
CA ALA A 108 11.82 15.94 6.19
C ALA A 108 13.10 15.42 6.87
N ALA A 109 13.13 14.14 7.25
CA ALA A 109 14.30 13.52 7.87
C ALA A 109 15.41 13.21 6.84
N PRO A 110 16.67 13.09 7.28
CA PRO A 110 17.78 12.70 6.42
C PRO A 110 17.54 11.32 5.75
N GLY A 111 17.53 11.26 4.42
CA GLY A 111 17.21 10.06 3.65
C GLY A 111 15.71 9.88 3.36
N GLY A 112 14.87 10.84 3.76
CA GLY A 112 13.43 10.79 3.63
C GLY A 112 12.89 10.92 2.20
N GLU A 113 13.75 11.22 1.22
CA GLU A 113 13.40 11.23 -0.20
C GLU A 113 12.96 9.86 -0.74
N SER A 114 13.32 8.79 -0.05
CA SER A 114 12.89 7.43 -0.36
C SER A 114 11.45 7.10 0.08
N VAL A 115 10.84 7.94 0.92
CA VAL A 115 9.47 7.73 1.42
C VAL A 115 8.46 7.85 0.28
N PRO A 116 7.66 6.81 -0.02
CA PRO A 116 6.75 6.81 -1.15
C PRO A 116 5.69 7.90 -1.06
N ALA A 117 5.22 8.36 -2.21
CA ALA A 117 4.04 9.23 -2.28
C ALA A 117 2.80 8.46 -1.84
N LEU A 118 1.93 9.11 -1.09
CA LEU A 118 0.66 8.50 -0.69
C LEU A 118 -0.23 8.29 -1.93
N PRO A 119 -0.93 7.15 -2.02
CA PRO A 119 -1.86 6.92 -3.10
C PRO A 119 -3.01 7.92 -3.00
N THR A 120 -3.30 8.56 -4.10
CA THR A 120 -4.48 9.41 -4.27
C THR A 120 -5.48 8.64 -5.09
N ALA A 121 -6.77 8.66 -4.69
CA ALA A 121 -7.80 8.15 -5.59
C ALA A 121 -7.68 8.88 -6.93
N PRO A 122 -7.73 8.18 -8.07
CA PRO A 122 -7.82 8.86 -9.34
C PRO A 122 -9.02 9.81 -9.24
N ASP A 123 -8.81 11.08 -9.60
CA ASP A 123 -9.93 12.01 -9.75
C ASP A 123 -10.91 11.34 -10.70
N ASP A 124 -12.01 10.83 -10.15
CA ASP A 124 -13.12 10.34 -10.95
C ASP A 124 -13.60 11.58 -11.73
N PRO A 125 -13.42 11.64 -13.05
CA PRO A 125 -13.91 12.80 -13.79
C PRO A 125 -15.41 12.82 -13.53
N ALA A 126 -15.86 13.82 -12.77
CA ALA A 126 -17.25 14.01 -12.41
C ALA A 126 -18.13 13.59 -13.59
N PRO A 127 -19.16 12.75 -13.39
CA PRO A 127 -19.99 12.28 -14.49
C PRO A 127 -20.47 13.52 -15.24
N ARG A 128 -19.94 13.71 -16.45
CA ARG A 128 -20.41 14.76 -17.34
C ARG A 128 -21.87 14.43 -17.57
N MET A 129 -22.75 15.11 -16.88
CA MET A 129 -24.17 15.12 -17.17
C MET A 129 -24.32 15.71 -18.58
N ASN A 130 -24.17 14.86 -19.60
CA ASN A 130 -24.67 15.15 -20.92
C ASN A 130 -26.20 15.09 -20.85
N GLY A 131 -26.76 16.18 -20.29
CA GLY A 131 -28.15 16.51 -20.48
C GLY A 131 -28.37 16.91 -21.92
N THR A 132 -28.78 15.99 -22.74
CA THR A 132 -29.67 16.25 -23.86
C THR A 132 -30.22 14.91 -24.35
N ARG A 133 -31.16 14.40 -23.57
CA ARG A 133 -32.07 13.40 -24.15
C ARG A 133 -33.04 14.13 -25.06
N ARG A 134 -32.65 14.33 -26.32
CA ARG A 134 -33.56 14.76 -27.36
C ARG A 134 -34.47 13.60 -27.71
N ALA A 135 -35.71 13.72 -27.33
CA ALA A 135 -36.80 12.85 -27.77
C ALA A 135 -36.83 12.79 -29.32
N ALA A 136 -36.85 11.59 -29.85
CA ALA A 136 -37.29 11.34 -31.23
C ALA A 136 -38.48 10.41 -31.20
N PRO A 137 -39.49 10.65 -32.04
CA PRO A 137 -40.79 10.01 -31.95
C PRO A 137 -40.79 8.59 -32.50
N SER A 138 -41.69 7.79 -31.94
CA SER A 138 -42.09 6.49 -32.40
C SER A 138 -42.78 6.55 -33.77
N ASP A 139 -42.50 5.62 -34.67
CA ASP A 139 -43.39 5.01 -35.62
C ASP A 139 -42.78 3.69 -36.05
N GLY A 140 -43.37 2.59 -35.78
CA GLY A 140 -44.45 1.95 -36.43
C GLY A 140 -44.00 0.71 -37.21
N ALA A 141 -44.65 -0.42 -36.96
CA ALA A 141 -44.90 -1.56 -37.84
C ALA A 141 -44.08 -2.85 -37.59
N SER A 142 -44.76 -3.76 -36.97
CA SER A 142 -45.07 -5.17 -37.32
C SER A 142 -44.17 -5.93 -38.28
N ALA A 143 -43.68 -7.12 -37.88
CA ALA A 143 -44.06 -8.37 -38.53
C ALA A 143 -43.32 -9.58 -37.89
N SER A 144 -44.15 -10.50 -37.50
CA SER A 144 -44.02 -11.93 -37.33
C SER A 144 -42.83 -12.67 -37.95
N GLY A 145 -42.33 -13.64 -37.18
CA GLY A 145 -41.47 -14.71 -37.70
C GLY A 145 -41.08 -15.72 -36.60
N LEU A 146 -41.88 -16.72 -36.45
CA LEU A 146 -41.56 -17.97 -35.71
C LEU A 146 -40.34 -18.65 -36.31
N ALA A 147 -39.45 -19.17 -35.44
CA ALA A 147 -38.89 -20.52 -35.54
C ALA A 147 -37.91 -20.77 -34.40
N ASP A 148 -38.26 -21.64 -33.49
CA ASP A 148 -37.38 -22.55 -32.77
C ASP A 148 -36.95 -23.70 -33.72
N PRO A 149 -35.83 -24.42 -33.57
CA PRO A 149 -35.50 -25.19 -32.37
C PRO A 149 -34.00 -25.32 -31.99
N GLU A 150 -33.79 -25.70 -30.75
CA GLU A 150 -32.70 -26.43 -30.07
C GLU A 150 -31.84 -27.41 -30.91
N PRO A 151 -30.84 -28.13 -30.24
CA PRO A 151 -29.68 -27.73 -29.43
C PRO A 151 -28.35 -28.31 -29.97
N ALA A 152 -27.23 -27.90 -29.52
CA ALA A 152 -26.01 -28.66 -29.61
C ALA A 152 -25.04 -28.43 -28.45
N VAL A 153 -24.86 -29.50 -27.74
CA VAL A 153 -23.87 -29.85 -26.75
C VAL A 153 -22.47 -29.89 -27.37
N SER A 154 -21.48 -29.42 -26.66
CA SER A 154 -20.09 -29.92 -26.67
C SER A 154 -19.19 -28.81 -26.16
N GLY A 155 -18.38 -28.92 -25.14
CA GLY A 155 -17.41 -29.91 -24.79
C GLY A 155 -16.22 -29.17 -24.27
N GLY A 156 -15.88 -29.35 -23.02
CA GLY A 156 -14.60 -29.59 -22.42
C GLY A 156 -13.41 -28.73 -22.83
N SER A 157 -12.79 -28.11 -21.83
CA SER A 157 -11.36 -28.34 -21.61
C SER A 157 -10.90 -27.67 -20.31
N SER A 158 -10.74 -28.50 -19.32
CA SER A 158 -9.80 -28.34 -18.22
C SER A 158 -8.41 -28.02 -18.77
N ARG A 159 -7.76 -27.01 -18.26
CA ARG A 159 -6.30 -26.98 -18.21
C ARG A 159 -5.84 -26.64 -16.80
N LEU A 160 -5.53 -27.71 -16.12
CA LEU A 160 -4.51 -27.82 -15.10
C LEU A 160 -3.20 -27.21 -15.60
N GLY A 161 -2.46 -26.60 -14.70
CA GLY A 161 -1.04 -26.29 -14.86
C GLY A 161 -0.69 -25.13 -13.98
N GLY A 162 0.06 -25.21 -12.99
CA GLY A 162 1.22 -25.83 -12.55
C GLY A 162 1.57 -25.25 -11.21
N ALA A 163 1.61 -26.05 -10.18
CA ALA A 163 2.24 -25.74 -8.92
C ALA A 163 3.75 -25.75 -9.13
N ILE A 164 4.40 -24.61 -8.92
CA ILE A 164 5.86 -24.56 -8.79
C ILE A 164 6.17 -24.60 -7.29
N ILE A 165 6.56 -25.76 -6.85
CA ILE A 165 7.18 -25.99 -5.54
C ILE A 165 8.64 -25.63 -5.70
N ILE A 166 9.06 -24.49 -5.14
CA ILE A 166 10.49 -24.20 -4.99
C ILE A 166 10.89 -24.70 -3.61
N GLY A 167 11.55 -25.86 -3.61
CA GLY A 167 12.13 -26.46 -2.43
C GLY A 167 13.31 -25.65 -1.93
N SER A 168 13.25 -25.20 -0.69
CA SER A 168 14.38 -24.65 0.04
C SER A 168 15.24 -25.79 0.55
N ALA A 169 16.42 -25.96 -0.01
CA ALA A 169 17.46 -26.82 0.55
C ALA A 169 18.11 -26.09 1.74
N ILE A 170 17.87 -26.60 2.93
CA ILE A 170 18.62 -26.25 4.14
C ILE A 170 19.92 -27.04 4.06
N VAL A 171 21.05 -26.36 3.89
CA VAL A 171 22.37 -26.91 4.13
C VAL A 171 22.78 -26.54 5.54
N LEU A 172 22.86 -27.56 6.39
CA LEU A 172 23.39 -27.48 7.75
C LEU A 172 24.88 -27.86 7.66
N VAL A 173 25.74 -26.94 8.00
CA VAL A 173 27.13 -27.22 8.41
C VAL A 173 27.41 -26.45 9.67
#